data_c5b1607af25285a81f8765d9401b178e
#
_entry.id   c5b1607af25285a81f8765d9401b178e
#
_cell.length_a   1.000
_cell.length_b   1.000
_cell.length_c   1.000
_cell.angle_alpha   90.00
_cell.angle_beta   90.00
_cell.angle_gamma   90.00
#
_symmetry.space_group_name_H-M   'P 1'
#
loop_
_entity.id
_entity.type
_entity.pdbx_description
1 polymer ?
#
loop_
_entity_poly.entity_id
_entity_poly.type
_entity_poly.pdbx_seq_one_letter_code
_entity_poly.pdbx_strand_id
1 'polypeptide(L)'
;MGTRLASRMAVVVIAAVTIALPSAAAGNRHPHAPAVTELATFAAPGCTGTCGSGSTIGPDGALYVTDGKAGRVLRVDTRSGAVTTFVAGLPLINTPPGIGGAIDVAFVGHTAYVLVANVGPFFGEPDEVAGIYRVRRNGSAVPVADIGAWAEANPPDTEFVLPGGVQYAMEPFRGGFAVTDGHHDRVLYVRRDGQVRELLAVRNAIPTGLAAAGRTLFMGQAGAVPHLPEDGKVVAITPWSDAPVEIASGAPLVVDVEFGPRHRLYALSQGIWDLPPLPENAGAPASADTGSLTRVDRHGRLTPVAGPLDRPTSVAFSRRSAFVVTLTGKVLKIDGIGHRRW
;
A
#
# COMPACT_ATOMS: atom_id res chain seq x y z
N MET A 1 -71.29 45.98 -51.44
CA MET A 1 -71.52 44.70 -52.19
C MET A 1 -70.17 44.05 -52.39
N GLY A 2 -69.80 43.13 -51.59
CA GLY A 2 -68.48 42.52 -51.61
C GLY A 2 -68.53 41.08 -52.06
N THR A 3 -67.74 40.77 -53.04
CA THR A 3 -67.53 39.45 -53.54
C THR A 3 -66.30 38.85 -52.92
N ARG A 4 -66.46 37.72 -52.21
CA ARG A 4 -65.36 36.92 -51.61
C ARG A 4 -64.78 36.01 -52.67
N LEU A 5 -63.47 36.14 -52.95
CA LEU A 5 -62.68 35.14 -53.68
C LEU A 5 -62.20 34.09 -52.69
N ALA A 6 -62.53 32.85 -52.92
CA ALA A 6 -62.03 31.70 -52.22
C ALA A 6 -60.73 31.19 -52.91
N SER A 7 -59.62 31.26 -52.20
CA SER A 7 -58.32 30.72 -52.64
C SER A 7 -58.22 29.25 -52.27
N ARG A 8 -58.09 28.36 -53.25
CA ARG A 8 -57.85 26.94 -53.05
C ARG A 8 -56.32 26.70 -52.86
N MET A 9 -55.96 26.28 -51.69
CA MET A 9 -54.59 25.88 -51.38
C MET A 9 -54.36 24.41 -51.74
N ALA A 10 -53.50 24.17 -52.72
CA ALA A 10 -53.11 22.81 -53.09
C ALA A 10 -52.00 22.30 -52.13
N VAL A 11 -52.26 21.20 -51.42
CA VAL A 11 -51.29 20.54 -50.58
C VAL A 11 -50.45 19.58 -51.44
N VAL A 12 -49.16 19.92 -51.61
CA VAL A 12 -48.20 18.99 -52.23
C VAL A 12 -47.61 18.10 -51.11
N VAL A 13 -47.95 16.84 -51.13
CA VAL A 13 -47.33 15.82 -50.24
C VAL A 13 -46.00 15.37 -50.84
N ILE A 14 -44.88 15.80 -50.29
CA ILE A 14 -43.55 15.27 -50.64
C ILE A 14 -43.30 14.04 -49.79
N ALA A 15 -43.32 12.86 -50.37
CA ALA A 15 -42.90 11.63 -49.70
C ALA A 15 -41.36 11.61 -49.59
N ALA A 16 -40.84 11.80 -48.37
CA ALA A 16 -39.43 11.65 -48.08
C ALA A 16 -39.09 10.14 -47.98
N VAL A 17 -38.36 9.62 -48.94
CA VAL A 17 -37.78 8.27 -48.89
C VAL A 17 -36.53 8.36 -48.02
N THR A 18 -36.62 7.92 -46.75
CA THR A 18 -35.46 7.76 -45.84
C THR A 18 -34.71 6.46 -46.21
N ILE A 19 -33.58 6.61 -46.88
CA ILE A 19 -32.60 5.51 -47.04
C ILE A 19 -31.88 5.35 -45.73
N ALA A 20 -32.22 4.31 -44.94
CA ALA A 20 -31.45 3.92 -43.78
C ALA A 20 -30.11 3.34 -44.20
N LEU A 21 -29.02 4.10 -44.04
CA LEU A 21 -27.67 3.57 -44.11
C LEU A 21 -27.43 2.71 -42.86
N PRO A 22 -26.84 1.49 -43.00
CA PRO A 22 -26.47 0.72 -41.82
C PRO A 22 -25.38 1.49 -41.09
N SER A 23 -25.72 1.97 -39.89
CA SER A 23 -24.74 2.51 -38.92
C SER A 23 -23.86 1.35 -38.51
N ALA A 24 -22.65 1.26 -39.06
CA ALA A 24 -21.60 0.44 -38.46
C ALA A 24 -21.27 1.04 -37.11
N ALA A 25 -21.86 0.47 -36.08
CA ALA A 25 -21.46 0.75 -34.71
C ALA A 25 -20.01 0.30 -34.57
N ALA A 26 -19.05 1.20 -34.83
CA ALA A 26 -17.68 1.07 -34.37
C ALA A 26 -17.77 1.05 -32.86
N GLY A 27 -17.81 -0.14 -32.29
CA GLY A 27 -17.74 -0.35 -30.87
C GLY A 27 -16.42 0.26 -30.36
N ASN A 28 -16.50 1.48 -29.87
CA ASN A 28 -15.46 2.04 -29.02
C ASN A 28 -15.32 1.09 -27.83
N ARG A 29 -14.41 0.13 -27.96
CA ARG A 29 -13.92 -0.63 -26.80
C ARG A 29 -13.11 0.38 -25.98
N HIS A 30 -13.80 1.11 -25.10
CA HIS A 30 -13.12 1.77 -24.01
C HIS A 30 -12.26 0.70 -23.32
N PRO A 31 -10.97 0.95 -23.09
CA PRO A 31 -10.16 0.01 -22.36
C PRO A 31 -10.84 -0.18 -21.00
N HIS A 32 -11.31 -1.40 -20.72
CA HIS A 32 -11.88 -1.72 -19.44
C HIS A 32 -10.84 -1.44 -18.37
N ALA A 33 -11.20 -0.64 -17.36
CA ALA A 33 -10.41 -0.52 -16.16
C ALA A 33 -10.14 -1.93 -15.60
N PRO A 34 -8.95 -2.17 -15.00
CA PRO A 34 -8.66 -3.45 -14.39
C PRO A 34 -9.77 -3.87 -13.41
N ALA A 35 -10.25 -5.11 -13.53
CA ALA A 35 -11.28 -5.61 -12.65
C ALA A 35 -10.71 -5.82 -11.25
N VAL A 36 -11.33 -5.23 -10.25
CA VAL A 36 -11.03 -5.46 -8.82
C VAL A 36 -12.01 -6.49 -8.30
N THR A 37 -11.48 -7.59 -7.75
CA THR A 37 -12.30 -8.67 -7.15
C THR A 37 -11.78 -8.99 -5.75
N GLU A 38 -12.67 -9.29 -4.81
CA GLU A 38 -12.27 -9.83 -3.51
C GLU A 38 -11.81 -11.28 -3.71
N LEU A 39 -10.56 -11.56 -3.33
CA LEU A 39 -9.98 -12.90 -3.41
C LEU A 39 -10.17 -13.66 -2.10
N ALA A 40 -10.00 -12.99 -0.97
CA ALA A 40 -10.12 -13.58 0.36
C ALA A 40 -10.50 -12.52 1.40
N THR A 41 -11.18 -12.95 2.45
CA THR A 41 -11.37 -12.19 3.69
C THR A 41 -10.90 -13.06 4.84
N PHE A 42 -10.04 -12.53 5.72
CA PHE A 42 -9.42 -13.28 6.80
C PHE A 42 -9.65 -12.67 8.20
N ALA A 43 -10.04 -11.42 8.27
CA ALA A 43 -10.40 -10.79 9.53
C ALA A 43 -11.87 -11.01 9.88
N ALA A 44 -12.16 -10.97 11.19
CA ALA A 44 -13.55 -10.98 11.66
C ALA A 44 -14.31 -9.73 11.17
N PRO A 45 -15.62 -9.84 10.92
CA PRO A 45 -16.43 -8.67 10.58
C PRO A 45 -16.30 -7.56 11.62
N GLY A 46 -16.11 -6.32 11.14
CA GLY A 46 -15.95 -5.16 12.02
C GLY A 46 -14.55 -5.03 12.65
N CYS A 47 -13.58 -5.79 12.19
CA CYS A 47 -12.19 -5.64 12.66
C CYS A 47 -11.69 -4.23 12.42
N THR A 48 -11.10 -3.61 13.44
CA THR A 48 -10.49 -2.28 13.44
C THR A 48 -9.01 -2.37 13.80
N GLY A 49 -8.21 -1.44 13.30
CA GLY A 49 -6.76 -1.46 13.45
C GLY A 49 -6.07 -2.27 12.35
N THR A 50 -4.88 -2.82 12.63
CA THR A 50 -4.07 -3.58 11.66
C THR A 50 -4.57 -5.02 11.49
N CYS A 51 -5.80 -5.18 11.00
CA CYS A 51 -6.36 -6.49 10.65
C CYS A 51 -5.76 -7.06 9.36
N GLY A 52 -5.17 -6.20 8.53
CA GLY A 52 -4.35 -6.53 7.38
C GLY A 52 -3.35 -5.40 7.17
N SER A 53 -2.07 -5.72 7.04
CA SER A 53 -1.01 -4.73 6.89
C SER A 53 -0.10 -5.07 5.72
N GLY A 54 1.17 -5.45 5.96
CA GLY A 54 2.13 -5.75 4.92
C GLY A 54 1.89 -7.09 4.22
N SER A 55 2.40 -7.21 3.01
CA SER A 55 2.30 -8.45 2.24
C SER A 55 3.44 -8.61 1.25
N THR A 56 3.74 -9.86 0.91
CA THR A 56 4.72 -10.20 -0.13
C THR A 56 4.36 -11.50 -0.84
N ILE A 57 4.87 -11.69 -2.06
CA ILE A 57 4.80 -13.00 -2.72
C ILE A 57 5.97 -13.86 -2.24
N GLY A 58 5.65 -14.98 -1.61
CA GLY A 58 6.65 -15.93 -1.15
C GLY A 58 7.28 -16.78 -2.26
N PRO A 59 8.32 -17.56 -1.92
CA PRO A 59 9.06 -18.38 -2.89
C PRO A 59 8.22 -19.50 -3.52
N ASP A 60 7.08 -19.85 -2.94
CA ASP A 60 6.10 -20.79 -3.48
C ASP A 60 5.02 -20.14 -4.38
N GLY A 61 5.10 -18.82 -4.59
CA GLY A 61 4.16 -18.04 -5.39
C GLY A 61 2.83 -17.72 -4.72
N ALA A 62 2.66 -18.05 -3.43
CA ALA A 62 1.53 -17.62 -2.63
C ALA A 62 1.74 -16.19 -2.09
N LEU A 63 0.65 -15.53 -1.73
CA LEU A 63 0.71 -14.26 -1.03
C LEU A 63 0.80 -14.52 0.48
N TYR A 64 1.72 -13.85 1.13
CA TYR A 64 1.85 -13.83 2.59
C TYR A 64 1.40 -12.48 3.11
N VAL A 65 0.54 -12.48 4.13
CA VAL A 65 -0.14 -11.28 4.65
C VAL A 65 0.01 -11.25 6.16
N THR A 66 0.38 -10.11 6.71
CA THR A 66 0.41 -9.91 8.15
C THR A 66 -0.97 -9.55 8.69
N ASP A 67 -1.32 -10.13 9.84
CA ASP A 67 -2.49 -9.83 10.65
C ASP A 67 -2.00 -9.46 12.06
N GLY A 68 -1.71 -8.17 12.25
CA GLY A 68 -1.14 -7.65 13.49
C GLY A 68 -2.09 -7.80 14.66
N LYS A 69 -3.40 -7.70 14.41
CA LYS A 69 -4.44 -7.86 15.44
C LYS A 69 -4.49 -9.27 16.02
N ALA A 70 -4.18 -10.28 15.21
CA ALA A 70 -4.15 -11.69 15.62
C ALA A 70 -2.74 -12.23 15.84
N GLY A 71 -1.69 -11.41 15.70
CA GLY A 71 -0.28 -11.81 15.91
C GLY A 71 0.15 -12.97 15.02
N ARG A 72 -0.17 -12.89 13.72
CA ARG A 72 0.08 -13.97 12.78
C ARG A 72 0.44 -13.50 11.38
N VAL A 73 1.03 -14.38 10.60
CA VAL A 73 1.15 -14.25 9.15
C VAL A 73 0.32 -15.35 8.49
N LEU A 74 -0.46 -14.97 7.52
CA LEU A 74 -1.32 -15.84 6.72
C LEU A 74 -0.67 -16.11 5.36
N ARG A 75 -0.88 -17.31 4.84
CA ARG A 75 -0.59 -17.69 3.47
C ARG A 75 -1.89 -17.79 2.69
N VAL A 76 -1.99 -17.02 1.62
CA VAL A 76 -3.17 -16.95 0.74
C VAL A 76 -2.79 -17.50 -0.63
N ASP A 77 -3.50 -18.53 -1.09
CA ASP A 77 -3.33 -19.04 -2.45
C ASP A 77 -3.83 -18.00 -3.47
N THR A 78 -2.96 -17.56 -4.37
CA THR A 78 -3.24 -16.47 -5.31
C THR A 78 -4.27 -16.80 -6.40
N ARG A 79 -4.69 -18.07 -6.52
CA ARG A 79 -5.70 -18.51 -7.48
C ARG A 79 -7.05 -18.77 -6.85
N SER A 80 -7.05 -19.54 -5.75
CA SER A 80 -8.29 -19.97 -5.07
C SER A 80 -8.73 -19.06 -3.93
N GLY A 81 -7.83 -18.21 -3.41
CA GLY A 81 -8.09 -17.41 -2.21
C GLY A 81 -8.06 -18.22 -0.91
N ALA A 82 -7.69 -19.51 -0.95
CA ALA A 82 -7.60 -20.34 0.25
C ALA A 82 -6.58 -19.75 1.23
N VAL A 83 -7.02 -19.55 2.48
CA VAL A 83 -6.22 -18.94 3.55
C VAL A 83 -5.78 -20.01 4.55
N THR A 84 -4.49 -20.01 4.89
CA THR A 84 -3.93 -20.86 5.95
C THR A 84 -3.00 -20.03 6.83
N THR A 85 -2.89 -20.38 8.11
CA THR A 85 -1.90 -19.75 9.00
C THR A 85 -0.51 -20.26 8.68
N PHE A 86 0.43 -19.34 8.42
CA PHE A 86 1.84 -19.65 8.17
C PHE A 86 2.67 -19.61 9.45
N VAL A 87 2.52 -18.56 10.25
CA VAL A 87 3.12 -18.41 11.58
C VAL A 87 2.14 -17.70 12.49
N ALA A 88 2.12 -18.06 13.77
CA ALA A 88 1.29 -17.44 14.82
C ALA A 88 2.12 -17.25 16.11
N GLY A 89 1.54 -16.57 17.10
CA GLY A 89 2.22 -16.29 18.36
C GLY A 89 3.26 -15.17 18.25
N LEU A 90 3.07 -14.26 17.26
CA LEU A 90 3.78 -12.98 17.21
C LEU A 90 3.15 -12.02 18.23
N PRO A 91 3.90 -11.02 18.70
CA PRO A 91 3.37 -9.98 19.59
C PRO A 91 2.08 -9.35 19.06
N LEU A 92 1.15 -9.10 19.95
CA LEU A 92 -0.13 -8.49 19.68
C LEU A 92 -0.08 -7.02 19.97
N ILE A 93 -0.84 -6.23 19.25
CA ILE A 93 -1.09 -4.86 19.66
C ILE A 93 -2.23 -4.81 20.67
N ASN A 94 -2.00 -4.20 21.83
CA ASN A 94 -2.98 -4.11 22.91
C ASN A 94 -3.55 -2.70 23.13
N THR A 95 -2.99 -1.69 22.44
CA THR A 95 -3.33 -0.28 22.70
C THR A 95 -3.88 0.44 21.48
N PRO A 96 -4.79 1.42 21.64
CA PRO A 96 -5.07 2.40 20.60
C PRO A 96 -3.79 3.17 20.19
N PRO A 97 -3.58 3.50 18.90
CA PRO A 97 -4.58 3.59 17.82
C PRO A 97 -4.78 2.31 17.00
N GLY A 98 -4.26 1.17 17.42
CA GLY A 98 -4.50 -0.09 16.71
C GLY A 98 -3.58 -0.33 15.50
N ILE A 99 -2.48 0.43 15.37
CA ILE A 99 -1.41 0.21 14.39
C ILE A 99 -0.26 -0.52 15.08
N GLY A 100 0.16 -1.69 14.60
CA GLY A 100 1.28 -2.44 15.14
C GLY A 100 1.05 -3.95 15.16
N GLY A 101 1.74 -4.66 16.07
CA GLY A 101 1.86 -6.11 16.00
C GLY A 101 2.65 -6.51 14.75
N ALA A 102 2.33 -7.64 14.14
CA ALA A 102 2.93 -8.05 12.87
C ALA A 102 2.49 -7.09 11.75
N ILE A 103 3.43 -6.27 11.26
CA ILE A 103 3.10 -5.17 10.33
C ILE A 103 3.62 -5.42 8.91
N ASP A 104 4.72 -6.15 8.74
CA ASP A 104 5.22 -6.48 7.42
C ASP A 104 5.94 -7.84 7.40
N VAL A 105 6.07 -8.43 6.20
CA VAL A 105 6.70 -9.74 5.98
C VAL A 105 7.54 -9.74 4.72
N ALA A 106 8.77 -10.26 4.82
CA ALA A 106 9.68 -10.38 3.69
C ALA A 106 10.37 -11.74 3.67
N PHE A 107 10.85 -12.15 2.49
CA PHE A 107 11.63 -13.38 2.33
C PHE A 107 13.07 -13.10 1.91
N VAL A 108 14.01 -13.78 2.55
CA VAL A 108 15.39 -13.90 2.07
C VAL A 108 15.64 -15.35 1.69
N GLY A 109 15.64 -15.63 0.41
CA GLY A 109 15.56 -17.01 -0.09
C GLY A 109 14.25 -17.66 0.35
N HIS A 110 14.35 -18.77 1.10
CA HIS A 110 13.19 -19.48 1.64
C HIS A 110 12.90 -19.16 3.11
N THR A 111 13.61 -18.21 3.70
CA THR A 111 13.41 -17.83 5.11
C THR A 111 12.56 -16.59 5.18
N ALA A 112 11.44 -16.68 5.90
CA ALA A 112 10.58 -15.54 6.17
C ALA A 112 11.07 -14.75 7.38
N TYR A 113 10.89 -13.44 7.30
CA TYR A 113 11.11 -12.49 8.37
C TYR A 113 9.85 -11.64 8.53
N VAL A 114 9.51 -11.30 9.76
CA VAL A 114 8.32 -10.49 10.07
C VAL A 114 8.77 -9.27 10.85
N LEU A 115 8.32 -8.11 10.43
CA LEU A 115 8.46 -6.86 11.16
C LEU A 115 7.30 -6.73 12.14
N VAL A 116 7.63 -6.46 13.41
CA VAL A 116 6.67 -6.21 14.48
C VAL A 116 6.92 -4.80 15.01
N ALA A 117 5.88 -4.02 15.18
CA ALA A 117 5.95 -2.64 15.64
C ALA A 117 4.92 -2.36 16.75
N ASN A 118 5.14 -1.29 17.51
CA ASN A 118 4.24 -0.79 18.56
C ASN A 118 3.87 -1.84 19.62
N VAL A 119 4.87 -2.55 20.07
CA VAL A 119 4.84 -3.48 21.21
C VAL A 119 6.02 -3.18 22.13
N GLY A 120 6.11 -3.83 23.28
CA GLY A 120 7.24 -3.69 24.19
C GLY A 120 6.93 -2.82 25.42
N PRO A 121 7.98 -2.44 26.20
CA PRO A 121 7.82 -1.83 27.52
C PRO A 121 6.96 -0.55 27.53
N PHE A 122 7.11 0.30 26.52
CA PHE A 122 6.33 1.55 26.41
C PHE A 122 4.82 1.28 26.30
N PHE A 123 4.44 0.14 25.73
CA PHE A 123 3.05 -0.28 25.56
C PHE A 123 2.55 -1.21 26.69
N GLY A 124 3.34 -1.38 27.76
CA GLY A 124 2.99 -2.25 28.89
C GLY A 124 3.28 -3.73 28.68
N GLU A 125 4.11 -4.07 27.71
CA GLU A 125 4.46 -5.43 27.29
C GLU A 125 5.99 -5.63 27.40
N PRO A 126 6.55 -5.72 28.63
CA PRO A 126 8.01 -5.62 28.84
C PRO A 126 8.82 -6.75 28.19
N ASP A 127 8.20 -7.89 27.93
CA ASP A 127 8.86 -9.05 27.34
C ASP A 127 8.75 -9.12 25.81
N GLU A 128 7.99 -8.20 25.20
CA GLU A 128 7.77 -8.16 23.76
C GLU A 128 8.78 -7.24 23.06
N VAL A 129 9.19 -7.63 21.85
CA VAL A 129 10.22 -6.92 21.07
C VAL A 129 9.59 -6.29 19.83
N ALA A 130 9.67 -4.96 19.73
CA ALA A 130 9.41 -4.24 18.47
C ALA A 130 10.63 -4.37 17.56
N GLY A 131 10.51 -5.14 16.48
CA GLY A 131 11.65 -5.37 15.60
C GLY A 131 11.44 -6.50 14.60
N ILE A 132 12.53 -7.13 14.17
CA ILE A 132 12.49 -8.18 13.15
C ILE A 132 12.52 -9.56 13.79
N TYR A 133 11.56 -10.41 13.41
CA TYR A 133 11.46 -11.81 13.81
C TYR A 133 11.80 -12.72 12.64
N ARG A 134 12.61 -13.74 12.87
CA ARG A 134 12.88 -14.81 11.91
C ARG A 134 11.95 -15.99 12.15
N VAL A 135 11.24 -16.42 11.11
CA VAL A 135 10.40 -17.62 11.16
C VAL A 135 11.29 -18.87 11.00
N ARG A 136 11.17 -19.80 11.94
CA ARG A 136 11.86 -21.08 11.93
C ARG A 136 11.06 -22.13 11.17
N ARG A 137 11.71 -23.22 10.77
CA ARG A 137 11.08 -24.33 10.05
C ARG A 137 9.96 -25.04 10.82
N ASN A 138 9.97 -24.97 12.14
CA ASN A 138 8.91 -25.50 12.99
C ASN A 138 7.70 -24.56 13.16
N GLY A 139 7.65 -23.45 12.44
CA GLY A 139 6.57 -22.47 12.50
C GLY A 139 6.68 -21.48 13.66
N SER A 140 7.70 -21.55 14.53
CA SER A 140 7.91 -20.52 15.55
C SER A 140 8.63 -19.30 14.98
N ALA A 141 8.39 -18.13 15.54
CA ALA A 141 9.13 -16.90 15.25
C ALA A 141 10.03 -16.53 16.44
N VAL A 142 11.20 -15.98 16.15
CA VAL A 142 12.13 -15.50 17.18
C VAL A 142 12.69 -14.14 16.80
N PRO A 143 12.80 -13.20 17.74
CA PRO A 143 13.40 -11.91 17.48
C PRO A 143 14.86 -12.08 17.05
N VAL A 144 15.28 -11.31 16.07
CA VAL A 144 16.68 -11.24 15.57
C VAL A 144 17.22 -9.83 15.61
N ALA A 145 16.37 -8.81 15.72
CA ALA A 145 16.75 -7.43 15.92
C ALA A 145 15.69 -6.74 16.79
N ASP A 146 16.14 -5.99 17.79
CA ASP A 146 15.31 -5.12 18.61
C ASP A 146 15.45 -3.68 18.11
N ILE A 147 14.50 -3.26 17.28
CA ILE A 147 14.50 -1.92 16.69
C ILE A 147 13.94 -0.92 17.70
N GLY A 148 12.96 -1.31 18.50
CA GLY A 148 12.35 -0.45 19.51
C GLY A 148 13.38 0.02 20.54
N ALA A 149 14.11 -0.91 21.17
CA ALA A 149 15.16 -0.55 22.13
C ALA A 149 16.30 0.26 21.47
N TRP A 150 16.66 -0.05 20.22
CA TRP A 150 17.64 0.74 19.49
C TRP A 150 17.12 2.16 19.26
N ALA A 151 15.86 2.34 18.87
CA ALA A 151 15.27 3.64 18.61
C ALA A 151 15.19 4.51 19.87
N GLU A 152 14.84 3.94 21.02
CA GLU A 152 14.84 4.61 22.32
C GLU A 152 16.26 5.09 22.71
N ALA A 153 17.28 4.30 22.42
CA ALA A 153 18.68 4.67 22.67
C ALA A 153 19.25 5.65 21.64
N ASN A 154 18.59 5.83 20.49
CA ASN A 154 19.02 6.69 19.38
C ASN A 154 17.83 7.55 18.93
N PRO A 155 17.35 8.49 19.73
CA PRO A 155 16.23 9.35 19.39
C PRO A 155 16.56 10.22 18.16
N PRO A 156 15.56 10.58 17.33
CA PRO A 156 15.76 11.50 16.23
C PRO A 156 15.96 12.95 16.73
N ASP A 157 16.47 13.81 15.86
CA ASP A 157 16.59 15.25 16.13
C ASP A 157 15.25 16.02 16.02
N THR A 158 14.17 15.31 15.69
CA THR A 158 12.81 15.85 15.51
C THR A 158 11.95 15.56 16.73
N GLU A 159 10.84 16.31 16.89
CA GLU A 159 9.86 15.99 17.95
C GLU A 159 9.20 14.63 17.68
N PHE A 160 9.02 13.86 18.72
CA PHE A 160 8.37 12.54 18.67
C PHE A 160 7.59 12.28 19.98
N VAL A 161 6.58 11.39 19.88
CA VAL A 161 5.77 10.93 21.03
C VAL A 161 6.00 9.46 21.39
N LEU A 162 6.45 8.65 20.43
CA LEU A 162 6.68 7.22 20.60
C LEU A 162 8.20 6.94 20.58
N PRO A 163 8.84 6.71 21.75
CA PRO A 163 10.29 6.53 21.83
C PRO A 163 10.84 5.40 20.96
N GLY A 164 10.10 4.29 20.82
CA GLY A 164 10.47 3.16 19.96
C GLY A 164 10.22 3.39 18.47
N GLY A 165 9.68 4.56 18.06
CA GLY A 165 9.28 4.82 16.68
C GLY A 165 8.05 4.02 16.24
N VAL A 166 7.73 4.11 14.95
CA VAL A 166 6.68 3.29 14.30
C VAL A 166 7.23 2.77 12.97
N GLN A 167 7.60 1.50 12.96
CA GLN A 167 8.11 0.86 11.76
C GLN A 167 6.94 0.42 10.87
N TYR A 168 6.98 0.75 9.56
CA TYR A 168 5.90 0.44 8.63
C TYR A 168 6.24 -0.65 7.61
N ALA A 169 7.44 -0.64 7.05
CA ALA A 169 7.83 -1.57 6.00
C ALA A 169 9.25 -2.08 6.18
N MET A 170 9.50 -3.28 5.66
CA MET A 170 10.78 -3.95 5.68
C MET A 170 11.08 -4.56 4.31
N GLU A 171 12.16 -4.12 3.67
CA GLU A 171 12.59 -4.61 2.36
C GLU A 171 13.98 -5.28 2.45
N PRO A 172 14.19 -6.50 1.92
CA PRO A 172 15.50 -7.11 1.82
C PRO A 172 16.46 -6.23 1.01
N PHE A 173 17.54 -5.77 1.65
CA PHE A 173 18.46 -4.84 1.05
C PHE A 173 19.91 -5.09 1.48
N ARG A 174 20.84 -5.24 0.52
CA ARG A 174 22.29 -5.36 0.75
C ARG A 174 22.69 -6.39 1.80
N GLY A 175 22.01 -7.54 1.84
CA GLY A 175 22.31 -8.63 2.76
C GLY A 175 21.69 -8.49 4.16
N GLY A 176 20.99 -7.41 4.42
CA GLY A 176 20.13 -7.16 5.59
C GLY A 176 18.75 -6.70 5.13
N PHE A 177 18.21 -5.72 5.86
CA PHE A 177 16.91 -5.11 5.60
C PHE A 177 17.01 -3.59 5.67
N ALA A 178 16.31 -2.90 4.78
CA ALA A 178 15.90 -1.53 5.00
C ALA A 178 14.56 -1.54 5.73
N VAL A 179 14.39 -0.65 6.71
CA VAL A 179 13.15 -0.54 7.49
C VAL A 179 12.78 0.94 7.57
N THR A 180 11.53 1.28 7.25
CA THR A 180 11.02 2.63 7.48
C THR A 180 10.57 2.81 8.92
N ASP A 181 10.97 3.91 9.53
CA ASP A 181 10.49 4.38 10.83
C ASP A 181 9.77 5.71 10.60
N GLY A 182 8.45 5.59 10.36
CA GLY A 182 7.62 6.71 9.91
C GLY A 182 7.41 7.77 10.99
N HIS A 183 7.41 7.39 12.26
CA HIS A 183 7.23 8.33 13.34
C HIS A 183 8.50 9.16 13.63
N HIS A 184 9.66 8.57 13.37
CA HIS A 184 10.96 9.23 13.54
C HIS A 184 11.52 9.79 12.23
N ASP A 185 10.74 9.81 11.16
CA ASP A 185 11.12 10.35 9.86
C ASP A 185 12.49 9.83 9.36
N ARG A 186 12.71 8.52 9.42
CA ARG A 186 13.98 7.92 9.02
C ARG A 186 13.84 6.55 8.37
N VAL A 187 14.88 6.14 7.69
CA VAL A 187 15.07 4.78 7.19
C VAL A 187 16.24 4.14 7.94
N LEU A 188 16.02 2.95 8.43
CA LEU A 188 17.01 2.16 9.14
C LEU A 188 17.61 1.08 8.24
N TYR A 189 18.84 0.69 8.51
CA TYR A 189 19.44 -0.52 7.97
C TYR A 189 19.65 -1.52 9.11
N VAL A 190 19.04 -2.69 8.97
CA VAL A 190 19.09 -3.76 9.98
C VAL A 190 19.81 -4.96 9.39
N ARG A 191 20.91 -5.36 10.02
CA ARG A 191 21.66 -6.55 9.64
C ARG A 191 20.95 -7.81 10.16
N ARG A 192 21.18 -8.92 9.49
CA ARG A 192 20.60 -10.22 9.91
C ARG A 192 21.16 -10.76 11.25
N ASP A 193 22.23 -10.18 11.76
CA ASP A 193 22.79 -10.44 13.08
C ASP A 193 22.22 -9.54 14.19
N GLY A 194 21.24 -8.69 13.85
CA GLY A 194 20.53 -7.83 14.80
C GLY A 194 21.07 -6.41 14.92
N GLN A 195 22.21 -6.09 14.29
CA GLN A 195 22.73 -4.72 14.34
C GLN A 195 21.83 -3.76 13.57
N VAL A 196 21.46 -2.67 14.23
CA VAL A 196 20.64 -1.59 13.67
C VAL A 196 21.48 -0.34 13.52
N ARG A 197 21.29 0.41 12.45
CA ARG A 197 21.83 1.75 12.28
C ARG A 197 20.88 2.58 11.42
N GLU A 198 20.93 3.88 11.58
CA GLU A 198 20.28 4.79 10.65
C GLU A 198 20.94 4.70 9.26
N LEU A 199 20.12 4.58 8.24
CA LEU A 199 20.52 4.65 6.84
C LEU A 199 20.40 6.07 6.32
N LEU A 200 19.28 6.74 6.65
CA LEU A 200 18.97 8.09 6.20
C LEU A 200 17.87 8.69 7.08
N ALA A 201 18.06 9.93 7.56
CA ALA A 201 16.99 10.75 8.10
C ALA A 201 16.27 11.48 6.96
N VAL A 202 14.94 11.49 7.00
CA VAL A 202 14.09 12.26 6.11
C VAL A 202 13.24 13.21 6.96
N ARG A 203 13.06 14.44 6.51
CA ARG A 203 12.35 15.40 7.34
C ARG A 203 10.91 15.57 6.85
N ASN A 204 9.96 15.50 7.78
CA ASN A 204 8.55 15.84 7.56
C ASN A 204 7.90 15.06 6.40
N ALA A 205 8.21 13.77 6.28
CA ALA A 205 7.87 12.97 5.12
C ALA A 205 7.02 11.73 5.42
N ILE A 206 7.08 11.22 6.65
CA ILE A 206 6.44 9.96 7.08
C ILE A 206 6.76 8.83 6.08
N PRO A 207 7.98 8.25 6.13
CA PRO A 207 8.36 7.13 5.29
C PRO A 207 7.46 5.91 5.52
N THR A 208 7.01 5.28 4.44
CA THR A 208 6.08 4.15 4.46
C THR A 208 6.65 2.94 3.73
N GLY A 209 6.01 2.44 2.66
CA GLY A 209 6.45 1.27 1.92
C GLY A 209 7.81 1.41 1.25
N LEU A 210 8.47 0.27 1.02
CA LEU A 210 9.79 0.17 0.41
C LEU A 210 9.81 -0.86 -0.71
N ALA A 211 10.55 -0.56 -1.79
CA ALA A 211 10.91 -1.52 -2.82
C ALA A 211 12.39 -1.34 -3.21
N ALA A 212 13.10 -2.43 -3.49
CA ALA A 212 14.51 -2.37 -3.86
C ALA A 212 14.75 -2.75 -5.32
N ALA A 213 15.63 -2.02 -6.00
CA ALA A 213 16.17 -2.39 -7.30
C ALA A 213 17.70 -2.24 -7.29
N GLY A 214 18.40 -3.33 -7.14
CA GLY A 214 19.85 -3.37 -7.03
C GLY A 214 20.36 -2.62 -5.79
N ARG A 215 20.96 -1.45 -5.98
CA ARG A 215 21.51 -0.62 -4.90
C ARG A 215 20.63 0.58 -4.55
N THR A 216 19.51 0.74 -5.21
CA THR A 216 18.56 1.83 -5.02
C THR A 216 17.36 1.32 -4.24
N LEU A 217 16.94 2.06 -3.22
CA LEU A 217 15.65 1.90 -2.56
C LEU A 217 14.67 2.91 -3.16
N PHE A 218 13.45 2.47 -3.36
CA PHE A 218 12.31 3.34 -3.63
C PHE A 218 11.42 3.32 -2.40
N MET A 219 10.96 4.49 -2.00
CA MET A 219 10.25 4.67 -0.74
C MET A 219 9.00 5.51 -0.96
N GLY A 220 7.88 5.07 -0.42
CA GLY A 220 6.68 5.86 -0.27
C GLY A 220 6.83 6.88 0.85
N GLN A 221 6.27 8.05 0.67
CA GLN A 221 6.10 9.07 1.68
C GLN A 221 4.62 9.43 1.77
N ALA A 222 4.05 9.29 2.95
CA ALA A 222 2.65 9.67 3.18
C ALA A 222 2.44 11.18 3.18
N GLY A 223 3.51 11.94 3.42
CA GLY A 223 3.46 13.38 3.67
C GLY A 223 3.00 13.70 5.09
N ALA A 224 3.25 14.94 5.51
CA ALA A 224 2.76 15.43 6.80
C ALA A 224 1.22 15.49 6.83
N VAL A 225 0.64 15.38 8.04
CA VAL A 225 -0.81 15.62 8.24
C VAL A 225 -1.17 17.02 7.73
N PRO A 226 -2.19 17.17 6.89
CA PRO A 226 -3.31 16.27 6.56
C PRO A 226 -3.11 15.37 5.33
N HIS A 227 -1.88 14.99 4.96
CA HIS A 227 -1.57 14.06 3.88
C HIS A 227 -2.11 14.49 2.51
N LEU A 228 -1.80 15.73 2.11
CA LEU A 228 -2.25 16.28 0.83
C LEU A 228 -1.69 15.49 -0.36
N PRO A 229 -2.39 15.47 -1.51
CA PRO A 229 -1.93 14.75 -2.70
C PRO A 229 -0.52 15.14 -3.16
N GLU A 230 -0.13 16.40 -3.05
CA GLU A 230 1.20 16.92 -3.40
C GLU A 230 2.30 16.47 -2.43
N ASP A 231 1.94 16.07 -1.22
CA ASP A 231 2.86 15.60 -0.19
C ASP A 231 3.09 14.08 -0.25
N GLY A 232 2.13 13.37 -0.86
CA GLY A 232 2.27 11.93 -1.11
C GLY A 232 3.21 11.68 -2.29
N LYS A 233 4.35 11.04 -2.02
CA LYS A 233 5.47 10.92 -2.97
C LYS A 233 6.03 9.52 -3.05
N VAL A 234 6.70 9.26 -4.14
CA VAL A 234 7.68 8.18 -4.28
C VAL A 234 9.04 8.82 -4.49
N VAL A 235 10.01 8.42 -3.67
CA VAL A 235 11.39 8.91 -3.74
C VAL A 235 12.36 7.77 -3.96
N ALA A 236 13.52 8.05 -4.54
CA ALA A 236 14.64 7.12 -4.66
C ALA A 236 15.76 7.51 -3.68
N ILE A 237 16.29 6.51 -3.00
CA ILE A 237 17.47 6.62 -2.12
C ILE A 237 18.59 5.83 -2.79
N THR A 238 19.63 6.52 -3.22
CA THR A 238 20.79 5.92 -3.86
C THR A 238 22.01 5.94 -2.93
N PRO A 239 23.05 5.12 -3.18
CA PRO A 239 24.27 5.18 -2.39
C PRO A 239 25.06 6.49 -2.49
N TRP A 240 24.68 7.33 -3.43
CA TRP A 240 25.42 8.54 -3.83
C TRP A 240 24.69 9.83 -3.46
N SER A 241 23.46 9.74 -2.93
CA SER A 241 22.67 10.91 -2.56
C SER A 241 22.56 11.02 -1.04
N ASP A 242 22.85 12.21 -0.54
CA ASP A 242 22.70 12.53 0.90
C ASP A 242 21.24 12.80 1.27
N ALA A 243 20.34 12.84 0.29
CA ALA A 243 18.92 13.06 0.45
C ALA A 243 18.12 12.22 -0.56
N PRO A 244 16.84 11.87 -0.25
CA PRO A 244 15.95 11.22 -1.20
C PRO A 244 15.72 12.11 -2.43
N VAL A 245 15.62 11.48 -3.61
CA VAL A 245 15.29 12.16 -4.86
C VAL A 245 13.85 11.85 -5.24
N GLU A 246 13.01 12.87 -5.41
CA GLU A 246 11.62 12.70 -5.83
C GLU A 246 11.55 12.06 -7.23
N ILE A 247 10.78 10.97 -7.33
CA ILE A 247 10.53 10.23 -8.57
C ILE A 247 9.12 10.50 -9.07
N ALA A 248 8.15 10.60 -8.17
CA ALA A 248 6.77 10.93 -8.51
C ALA A 248 6.01 11.45 -7.29
N SER A 249 4.96 12.24 -7.55
CA SER A 249 4.03 12.74 -6.55
C SER A 249 2.59 12.80 -7.09
N GLY A 250 1.62 13.17 -6.25
CA GLY A 250 0.24 13.45 -6.67
C GLY A 250 -0.81 12.44 -6.23
N ALA A 251 -0.56 11.66 -5.18
CA ALA A 251 -1.56 10.80 -4.54
C ALA A 251 -1.49 10.97 -3.02
N PRO A 252 -2.62 11.18 -2.31
CA PRO A 252 -2.62 11.39 -0.87
C PRO A 252 -2.24 10.09 -0.14
N LEU A 253 -1.60 10.24 1.02
CA LEU A 253 -1.33 9.13 1.96
C LEU A 253 -0.79 7.90 1.23
N VAL A 254 0.39 8.04 0.58
CA VAL A 254 1.08 6.91 -0.05
C VAL A 254 1.58 5.98 1.04
N VAL A 255 1.12 4.72 1.04
CA VAL A 255 1.41 3.73 2.10
C VAL A 255 2.32 2.60 1.64
N ASP A 256 2.38 2.33 0.33
CA ASP A 256 3.23 1.26 -0.19
C ASP A 256 3.75 1.58 -1.60
N VAL A 257 4.90 1.00 -1.94
CA VAL A 257 5.50 1.06 -3.27
C VAL A 257 6.03 -0.32 -3.65
N GLU A 258 5.84 -0.73 -4.90
CA GLU A 258 6.25 -2.06 -5.35
C GLU A 258 6.53 -2.10 -6.86
N PHE A 259 7.46 -2.95 -7.28
CA PHE A 259 7.71 -3.24 -8.69
C PHE A 259 6.72 -4.26 -9.23
N GLY A 260 5.90 -3.83 -10.13
CA GLY A 260 4.95 -4.68 -10.85
C GLY A 260 5.49 -5.16 -12.20
N PRO A 261 4.59 -5.66 -13.07
CA PRO A 261 4.95 -6.19 -14.38
C PRO A 261 5.81 -5.24 -15.21
N ARG A 262 6.85 -5.80 -15.86
CA ARG A 262 7.84 -5.05 -16.68
C ARG A 262 8.70 -4.08 -15.88
N HIS A 263 8.96 -4.36 -14.59
CA HIS A 263 9.72 -3.50 -13.70
C HIS A 263 9.22 -2.05 -13.65
N ARG A 264 7.89 -1.88 -13.75
CA ARG A 264 7.26 -0.58 -13.55
C ARG A 264 7.00 -0.39 -12.06
N LEU A 265 7.28 0.80 -11.57
CA LEU A 265 7.02 1.16 -10.19
C LEU A 265 5.56 1.57 -10.02
N TYR A 266 4.94 1.04 -8.99
CA TYR A 266 3.58 1.35 -8.55
C TYR A 266 3.63 1.89 -7.15
N ALA A 267 2.64 2.69 -6.79
CA ALA A 267 2.42 3.16 -5.43
C ALA A 267 0.96 2.95 -5.04
N LEU A 268 0.75 2.65 -3.78
CA LEU A 268 -0.56 2.45 -3.20
C LEU A 268 -0.89 3.66 -2.33
N SER A 269 -1.96 4.36 -2.67
CA SER A 269 -2.53 5.43 -1.85
C SER A 269 -3.62 4.82 -0.97
N GLN A 270 -3.55 5.06 0.34
CA GLN A 270 -4.62 4.63 1.25
C GLN A 270 -5.91 5.40 1.01
N GLY A 271 -5.81 6.64 0.53
CA GLY A 271 -6.93 7.46 0.16
C GLY A 271 -6.90 8.86 0.78
N ILE A 272 -8.07 9.50 0.81
CA ILE A 272 -8.25 10.85 1.33
C ILE A 272 -8.34 10.79 2.85
N TRP A 273 -7.47 11.54 3.52
CA TRP A 273 -7.51 11.73 4.95
C TRP A 273 -8.36 12.97 5.24
N ASP A 274 -9.56 12.76 5.77
CA ASP A 274 -10.60 13.80 5.94
C ASP A 274 -10.93 13.98 7.43
N LEU A 275 -9.89 14.30 8.21
CA LEU A 275 -10.04 14.58 9.64
C LEU A 275 -9.39 15.94 9.96
N PRO A 276 -9.83 16.62 11.03
CA PRO A 276 -9.10 17.79 11.53
C PRO A 276 -7.64 17.42 11.86
N PRO A 277 -6.65 18.25 11.49
CA PRO A 277 -5.23 17.97 11.75
C PRO A 277 -4.87 18.20 13.23
N LEU A 278 -5.47 17.40 14.11
CA LEU A 278 -5.28 17.42 15.55
C LEU A 278 -4.41 16.24 15.98
N PRO A 279 -3.62 16.37 17.04
CA PRO A 279 -2.72 15.28 17.50
C PRO A 279 -3.43 13.94 17.75
N GLU A 280 -4.66 13.97 18.27
CA GLU A 280 -5.47 12.77 18.53
C GLU A 280 -5.90 12.03 17.26
N ASN A 281 -5.86 12.68 16.10
CA ASN A 281 -6.15 12.10 14.80
C ASN A 281 -4.88 11.57 14.09
N ALA A 282 -3.70 11.83 14.63
CA ALA A 282 -2.47 11.34 14.03
C ALA A 282 -2.48 9.80 13.96
N GLY A 283 -2.17 9.24 12.79
CA GLY A 283 -2.23 7.81 12.53
C GLY A 283 -3.62 7.24 12.26
N ALA A 284 -4.68 8.07 12.24
CA ALA A 284 -5.99 7.63 11.78
C ALA A 284 -5.96 7.23 10.30
N PRO A 285 -6.74 6.22 9.89
CA PRO A 285 -6.77 5.79 8.50
C PRO A 285 -7.51 6.80 7.60
N ALA A 286 -7.28 6.70 6.30
CA ALA A 286 -8.06 7.43 5.29
C ALA A 286 -9.55 7.06 5.33
N SER A 287 -10.37 7.88 4.69
CA SER A 287 -11.78 7.60 4.45
C SER A 287 -11.95 6.33 3.60
N ALA A 288 -12.97 5.53 3.91
CA ALA A 288 -13.25 4.30 3.17
C ALA A 288 -13.48 4.58 1.67
N ASP A 289 -13.12 3.62 0.82
CA ASP A 289 -13.36 3.67 -0.62
C ASP A 289 -12.77 4.90 -1.34
N THR A 290 -11.67 5.45 -0.82
CA THR A 290 -10.95 6.57 -1.45
C THR A 290 -9.54 6.20 -1.90
N GLY A 291 -9.07 5.01 -1.56
CA GLY A 291 -7.75 4.50 -1.92
C GLY A 291 -7.60 4.13 -3.38
N SER A 292 -6.37 4.04 -3.85
CA SER A 292 -6.08 3.68 -5.24
C SER A 292 -4.71 3.04 -5.42
N LEU A 293 -4.63 2.09 -6.35
CA LEU A 293 -3.37 1.66 -6.93
C LEU A 293 -2.98 2.63 -8.03
N THR A 294 -1.82 3.24 -7.92
CA THR A 294 -1.27 4.18 -8.89
C THR A 294 -0.02 3.61 -9.56
N ARG A 295 0.36 4.19 -10.68
CA ARG A 295 1.61 3.88 -11.37
C ARG A 295 2.42 5.15 -11.52
N VAL A 296 3.73 5.04 -11.30
CA VAL A 296 4.68 6.10 -11.64
C VAL A 296 4.73 6.24 -13.17
N ASP A 297 4.37 7.41 -13.68
CA ASP A 297 4.43 7.71 -15.10
C ASP A 297 5.77 8.36 -15.49
N ARG A 298 6.01 8.51 -16.80
CA ARG A 298 7.24 9.11 -17.33
C ARG A 298 7.40 10.61 -17.03
N HIS A 299 6.36 11.25 -16.50
CA HIS A 299 6.34 12.67 -16.14
C HIS A 299 6.47 12.90 -14.64
N GLY A 300 6.77 11.85 -13.87
CA GLY A 300 6.90 11.94 -12.42
C GLY A 300 5.56 12.12 -11.70
N ARG A 301 4.47 11.56 -12.24
CA ARG A 301 3.15 11.63 -11.60
C ARG A 301 2.66 10.24 -11.20
N LEU A 302 1.93 10.20 -10.10
CA LEU A 302 1.20 9.02 -9.66
C LEU A 302 -0.15 8.97 -10.39
N THR A 303 -0.25 8.10 -11.41
CA THR A 303 -1.44 7.97 -12.25
C THR A 303 -2.28 6.78 -11.77
N PRO A 304 -3.56 6.97 -11.40
CA PRO A 304 -4.44 5.89 -10.97
C PRO A 304 -4.55 4.77 -12.02
N VAL A 305 -4.46 3.53 -11.56
CA VAL A 305 -4.59 2.30 -12.36
C VAL A 305 -5.85 1.55 -11.95
N ALA A 306 -6.15 1.48 -10.66
CA ALA A 306 -7.34 0.83 -10.12
C ALA A 306 -7.81 1.53 -8.84
N GLY A 307 -9.09 1.52 -8.61
CA GLY A 307 -9.80 2.10 -7.47
C GLY A 307 -11.28 2.34 -7.82
N PRO A 308 -12.11 2.76 -6.85
CA PRO A 308 -11.75 3.02 -5.46
C PRO A 308 -11.44 1.74 -4.67
N LEU A 309 -10.56 1.85 -3.66
CA LEU A 309 -10.16 0.77 -2.75
C LEU A 309 -10.44 1.20 -1.29
N ASP A 310 -10.94 0.27 -0.47
CA ASP A 310 -11.19 0.54 0.95
C ASP A 310 -9.89 0.43 1.75
N ARG A 311 -9.30 1.58 2.08
CA ARG A 311 -8.13 1.71 2.97
C ARG A 311 -7.05 0.64 2.72
N PRO A 312 -6.49 0.58 1.52
CA PRO A 312 -5.45 -0.37 1.19
C PRO A 312 -4.19 -0.09 2.02
N THR A 313 -3.45 -1.16 2.36
CA THR A 313 -2.26 -1.09 3.21
C THR A 313 -1.00 -1.59 2.53
N SER A 314 -1.11 -2.60 1.67
CA SER A 314 0.04 -3.17 0.96
C SER A 314 -0.35 -3.72 -0.40
N VAL A 315 0.59 -3.76 -1.33
CA VAL A 315 0.43 -4.35 -2.66
C VAL A 315 1.59 -5.26 -3.01
N ALA A 316 1.28 -6.45 -3.49
CA ALA A 316 2.26 -7.37 -4.07
C ALA A 316 1.84 -7.79 -5.47
N PHE A 317 2.79 -8.10 -6.34
CA PHE A 317 2.53 -8.47 -7.72
C PHE A 317 2.95 -9.90 -8.01
N SER A 318 2.09 -10.66 -8.67
CA SER A 318 2.44 -11.92 -9.29
C SER A 318 1.96 -11.96 -10.72
N ARG A 319 2.88 -12.20 -11.66
CA ARG A 319 2.60 -12.22 -13.09
C ARG A 319 1.97 -10.89 -13.58
N ARG A 320 0.66 -10.85 -13.80
CA ARG A 320 -0.10 -9.70 -14.31
C ARG A 320 -1.25 -9.30 -13.38
N SER A 321 -1.20 -9.76 -12.15
CA SER A 321 -2.17 -9.43 -11.12
C SER A 321 -1.48 -8.69 -10.00
N ALA A 322 -2.14 -7.67 -9.47
CA ALA A 322 -1.81 -7.08 -8.19
C ALA A 322 -2.71 -7.70 -7.11
N PHE A 323 -2.14 -7.92 -5.94
CA PHE A 323 -2.86 -8.34 -4.75
C PHE A 323 -2.74 -7.22 -3.74
N VAL A 324 -3.86 -6.63 -3.38
CA VAL A 324 -3.93 -5.50 -2.44
C VAL A 324 -4.53 -5.99 -1.14
N VAL A 325 -3.82 -5.78 -0.05
CA VAL A 325 -4.32 -6.00 1.30
C VAL A 325 -5.00 -4.73 1.77
N THR A 326 -6.10 -4.87 2.51
CA THR A 326 -6.81 -3.73 3.11
C THR A 326 -6.73 -3.76 4.63
N LEU A 327 -6.86 -2.60 5.24
CA LEU A 327 -6.86 -2.45 6.70
C LEU A 327 -7.94 -3.31 7.38
N THR A 328 -9.03 -3.59 6.66
CA THR A 328 -10.16 -4.40 7.13
C THR A 328 -9.95 -5.91 6.99
N GLY A 329 -8.75 -6.36 6.60
CA GLY A 329 -8.41 -7.78 6.50
C GLY A 329 -8.97 -8.49 5.27
N LYS A 330 -9.02 -7.79 4.14
CA LYS A 330 -9.35 -8.36 2.84
C LYS A 330 -8.11 -8.42 1.94
N VAL A 331 -8.12 -9.37 1.03
CA VAL A 331 -7.23 -9.42 -0.13
C VAL A 331 -8.04 -9.15 -1.38
N LEU A 332 -7.72 -8.08 -2.07
CA LEU A 332 -8.30 -7.74 -3.37
C LEU A 332 -7.33 -8.17 -4.47
N LYS A 333 -7.87 -8.78 -5.53
CA LYS A 333 -7.11 -9.11 -6.73
C LYS A 333 -7.49 -8.17 -7.86
N ILE A 334 -6.47 -7.61 -8.52
CA ILE A 334 -6.62 -6.68 -9.64
C ILE A 334 -5.94 -7.32 -10.84
N ASP A 335 -6.72 -7.82 -11.79
CA ASP A 335 -6.21 -8.52 -12.95
C ASP A 335 -5.91 -7.57 -14.13
N GLY A 336 -5.01 -7.98 -15.01
CA GLY A 336 -4.71 -7.25 -16.25
C GLY A 336 -3.72 -6.10 -16.11
N ILE A 337 -3.03 -6.01 -14.98
CA ILE A 337 -1.99 -5.00 -14.75
C ILE A 337 -0.88 -5.13 -15.82
N GLY A 338 -0.50 -4.01 -16.43
CA GLY A 338 0.61 -3.97 -17.40
C GLY A 338 0.24 -4.27 -18.84
N HIS A 339 -1.03 -4.30 -19.22
CA HIS A 339 -1.44 -4.30 -20.63
C HIS A 339 -0.94 -3.04 -21.36
N ARG A 340 -0.62 -3.16 -22.67
CA ARG A 340 0.10 -2.15 -23.48
C ARG A 340 -0.59 -0.77 -23.66
N ARG A 341 -1.74 -0.50 -23.06
CA ARG A 341 -2.56 0.68 -23.38
C ARG A 341 -2.78 1.65 -22.23
N TRP A 342 -1.73 1.80 -21.39
CA TRP A 342 -1.73 2.88 -20.40
C TRP A 342 -0.48 3.73 -20.53
#